data_8a1a30e859c264071da8329bf3734f11
#
_entry.id   8a1a30e859c264071da8329bf3734f11
#
_cell.length_a   1.000
_cell.length_b   1.000
_cell.length_c   1.000
_cell.angle_alpha   90.00
_cell.angle_beta   90.00
_cell.angle_gamma   90.00
#
_symmetry.space_group_name_H-M   'P 1'
#
loop_
_entity.id
_entity.type
_entity.pdbx_description
1 polymer ?
#
loop_
_entity_poly.entity_id
_entity_poly.type
_entity_poly.pdbx_seq_one_letter_code
_entity_poly.pdbx_strand_id
1 'polypeptide(L)'
;MEDYELIDAGDGRRLERFGELIVDRPYAAADDPRRAPERWQDAGLRFEREAGWRGAALDAARAGWTTAIGHLRFELRPTAAGQVGLFPEHADLVPWLRDRLAERGEAPAVLNLFAYTGLLTLALARAGASVAHIDAAKPSVDWARRNAALNGLDDRPIRWLVDDARAFVAREARRERRYDGVVLDPPTYGHGTSGKAWRLDRDLPPLLDDLQRLLVPGGFLVLTAHTEAVDPFTLGGFLGRDVEIGELTSIATSGAVLHLGAFARIAAAS
;
A
#
# COMPACT_ATOMS: atom_id res chain seq x y z
N MET A 1 0.27 -17.88 10.89
CA MET A 1 0.01 -16.97 12.02
C MET A 1 0.41 -15.60 11.53
N GLU A 2 -0.48 -14.64 11.59
CA GLU A 2 -0.15 -13.26 11.23
C GLU A 2 0.72 -12.68 12.35
N ASP A 3 1.87 -12.13 11.99
CA ASP A 3 2.78 -11.50 12.96
C ASP A 3 2.49 -9.99 13.09
N TYR A 4 1.42 -9.51 12.48
CA TYR A 4 0.92 -8.14 12.61
C TYR A 4 -0.34 -8.11 13.47
N GLU A 5 -0.45 -7.08 14.30
CA GLU A 5 -1.61 -6.83 15.15
C GLU A 5 -1.72 -5.32 15.42
N LEU A 6 -2.90 -4.74 15.19
CA LEU A 6 -3.25 -3.45 15.79
C LEU A 6 -3.67 -3.72 17.23
N ILE A 7 -2.88 -3.26 18.21
CA ILE A 7 -3.11 -3.51 19.65
C ILE A 7 -4.14 -2.52 20.19
N ASP A 8 -3.92 -1.23 19.91
CA ASP A 8 -4.79 -0.14 20.37
C ASP A 8 -4.66 1.08 19.46
N ALA A 9 -5.66 1.94 19.47
CA ALA A 9 -5.62 3.24 18.79
C ALA A 9 -6.35 4.28 19.62
N GLY A 10 -5.80 5.49 19.73
CA GLY A 10 -6.40 6.58 20.47
C GLY A 10 -5.41 7.70 20.77
N ASP A 11 -5.94 8.87 21.17
CA ASP A 11 -5.17 10.07 21.48
C ASP A 11 -4.23 10.51 20.33
N GLY A 12 -4.69 10.37 19.07
CA GLY A 12 -3.94 10.74 17.88
C GLY A 12 -2.79 9.77 17.53
N ARG A 13 -2.84 8.53 18.04
CA ARG A 13 -1.76 7.55 17.87
C ARG A 13 -2.30 6.14 17.64
N ARG A 14 -1.44 5.24 17.14
CA ARG A 14 -1.71 3.82 17.01
C ARG A 14 -0.58 2.99 17.60
N LEU A 15 -0.93 1.93 18.30
CA LEU A 15 -0.03 0.94 18.87
C LEU A 15 -0.16 -0.35 18.09
N GLU A 16 0.92 -0.76 17.46
CA GLU A 16 0.93 -1.89 16.52
C GLU A 16 2.05 -2.86 16.89
N ARG A 17 1.80 -4.15 16.75
CA ARG A 17 2.85 -5.15 16.77
C ARG A 17 3.19 -5.60 15.37
N PHE A 18 4.47 -5.58 15.04
CA PHE A 18 5.05 -6.09 13.80
C PHE A 18 6.11 -7.15 14.16
N GLY A 19 5.75 -8.42 14.07
CA GLY A 19 6.60 -9.49 14.54
C GLY A 19 6.88 -9.36 16.04
N GLU A 20 8.14 -9.21 16.42
CA GLU A 20 8.56 -9.10 17.81
C GLU A 20 8.52 -7.66 18.35
N LEU A 21 8.34 -6.65 17.50
CA LEU A 21 8.39 -5.25 17.92
C LEU A 21 7.01 -4.63 18.04
N ILE A 22 6.79 -3.95 19.17
CA ILE A 22 5.64 -3.08 19.39
C ILE A 22 6.05 -1.63 19.09
N VAL A 23 5.26 -0.98 18.22
CA VAL A 23 5.55 0.33 17.63
C VAL A 23 4.40 1.28 17.92
N ASP A 24 4.72 2.41 18.54
CA ASP A 24 3.82 3.53 18.79
C ASP A 24 4.09 4.65 17.77
N ARG A 25 3.07 4.97 16.95
CA ARG A 25 3.18 5.98 15.88
C ARG A 25 2.01 6.96 15.91
N PRO A 26 2.21 8.22 15.50
CA PRO A 26 1.11 9.17 15.30
C PRO A 26 0.15 8.67 14.21
N TYR A 27 -1.13 8.87 14.47
CA TYR A 27 -2.20 8.67 13.48
C TYR A 27 -3.37 9.61 13.84
N ALA A 28 -3.55 10.68 13.08
CA ALA A 28 -4.46 11.77 13.47
C ALA A 28 -5.92 11.34 13.57
N ALA A 29 -6.36 10.41 12.69
CA ALA A 29 -7.73 9.88 12.74
C ALA A 29 -8.03 8.96 13.95
N ALA A 30 -7.06 8.68 14.82
CA ALA A 30 -7.26 7.97 16.09
C ALA A 30 -7.55 8.96 17.21
N ASP A 31 -8.62 9.74 17.11
CA ASP A 31 -8.97 10.84 18.03
C ASP A 31 -9.74 10.39 19.28
N ASP A 32 -10.31 9.18 19.28
CA ASP A 32 -10.90 8.57 20.45
C ASP A 32 -9.87 8.35 21.60
N PRO A 33 -10.31 8.27 22.87
CA PRO A 33 -9.41 7.86 23.96
C PRO A 33 -8.87 6.43 23.77
N ARG A 34 -7.64 6.19 24.22
CA ARG A 34 -7.05 4.85 24.27
C ARG A 34 -7.92 3.89 25.08
N ARG A 35 -8.11 2.68 24.57
CA ARG A 35 -8.89 1.65 25.26
C ARG A 35 -8.07 0.71 26.12
N ALA A 36 -6.76 0.59 25.84
CA ALA A 36 -5.81 -0.23 26.58
C ALA A 36 -4.54 0.59 26.94
N PRO A 37 -4.67 1.68 27.76
CA PRO A 37 -3.57 2.61 28.01
C PRO A 37 -2.34 1.95 28.66
N GLU A 38 -2.52 0.85 29.41
CA GLU A 38 -1.43 0.08 30.03
C GLU A 38 -0.52 -0.60 29.00
N ARG A 39 -1.06 -0.94 27.80
CA ARG A 39 -0.29 -1.62 26.76
C ARG A 39 0.71 -0.71 26.06
N TRP A 40 0.54 0.61 26.16
CA TRP A 40 1.39 1.59 25.48
C TRP A 40 2.79 1.69 26.07
N GLN A 41 2.98 1.24 27.32
CA GLN A 41 4.31 1.13 27.94
C GLN A 41 5.16 0.00 27.32
N ASP A 42 4.53 -0.97 26.64
CA ASP A 42 5.21 -2.09 25.98
C ASP A 42 5.89 -1.68 24.67
N ALA A 43 5.68 -0.43 24.19
CA ALA A 43 6.24 0.06 22.95
C ALA A 43 7.78 0.10 23.00
N GLY A 44 8.43 -0.81 22.27
CA GLY A 44 9.88 -0.82 22.07
C GLY A 44 10.38 0.26 21.14
N LEU A 45 9.50 0.76 20.24
CA LEU A 45 9.74 1.86 19.33
C LEU A 45 8.63 2.88 19.41
N ARG A 46 9.01 4.16 19.38
CA ARG A 46 8.09 5.30 19.32
C ARG A 46 8.58 6.33 18.31
N PHE A 47 7.67 6.81 17.47
CA PHE A 47 7.93 7.92 16.57
C PHE A 47 7.28 9.21 17.06
N GLU A 48 8.03 10.31 17.04
CA GLU A 48 7.55 11.66 17.29
C GLU A 48 7.94 12.55 16.12
N ARG A 49 7.01 13.37 15.64
CA ARG A 49 7.23 14.18 14.43
C ARG A 49 8.47 15.06 14.49
N GLU A 50 8.75 15.66 15.65
CA GLU A 50 9.87 16.57 15.83
C GLU A 50 11.16 15.86 16.28
N ALA A 51 11.05 14.81 17.08
CA ALA A 51 12.20 14.11 17.67
C ALA A 51 12.62 12.84 16.90
N GLY A 52 11.81 12.38 15.94
CA GLY A 52 12.06 11.15 15.20
C GLY A 52 11.81 9.89 16.03
N TRP A 53 12.50 8.83 15.67
CA TRP A 53 12.38 7.52 16.32
C TRP A 53 13.19 7.46 17.61
N ARG A 54 12.59 6.85 18.66
CA ARG A 54 13.21 6.55 19.93
C ARG A 54 12.65 5.26 20.53
N GLY A 55 13.31 4.73 21.54
CA GLY A 55 12.90 3.51 22.27
C GLY A 55 14.05 2.53 22.40
N ALA A 56 13.88 1.56 23.31
CA ALA A 56 14.92 0.58 23.64
C ALA A 56 15.28 -0.33 22.44
N ALA A 57 14.35 -0.53 21.52
CA ALA A 57 14.57 -1.37 20.33
C ALA A 57 15.16 -0.62 19.13
N LEU A 58 15.45 0.69 19.22
CA LEU A 58 15.78 1.51 18.05
C LEU A 58 17.01 1.01 17.28
N ASP A 59 18.07 0.64 17.98
CA ASP A 59 19.33 0.22 17.31
C ASP A 59 19.14 -1.14 16.62
N ALA A 60 18.42 -2.07 17.23
CA ALA A 60 18.05 -3.34 16.60
C ALA A 60 17.14 -3.11 15.39
N ALA A 61 16.15 -2.21 15.51
CA ALA A 61 15.22 -1.88 14.44
C ALA A 61 15.88 -1.22 13.23
N ARG A 62 16.93 -0.43 13.42
CA ARG A 62 17.74 0.16 12.33
C ARG A 62 18.44 -0.91 11.48
N ALA A 63 18.82 -2.02 12.07
CA ALA A 63 19.36 -3.17 11.33
C ALA A 63 18.30 -3.85 10.46
N GLY A 64 17.01 -3.66 10.79
CA GLY A 64 15.86 -4.27 10.14
C GLY A 64 15.33 -5.48 10.92
N TRP A 65 14.02 -5.65 10.88
CA TRP A 65 13.35 -6.84 11.41
C TRP A 65 12.30 -7.33 10.41
N THR A 66 11.60 -8.40 10.70
CA THR A 66 10.60 -8.95 9.78
C THR A 66 9.25 -9.11 10.44
N THR A 67 8.20 -9.03 9.64
CA THR A 67 6.83 -9.43 9.99
C THR A 67 6.24 -10.26 8.87
N ALA A 68 5.19 -11.03 9.17
CA ALA A 68 4.42 -11.75 8.18
C ALA A 68 3.00 -11.16 8.08
N ILE A 69 2.52 -11.00 6.85
CA ILE A 69 1.12 -10.69 6.51
C ILE A 69 0.63 -11.81 5.59
N GLY A 70 -0.34 -12.58 6.06
CA GLY A 70 -0.78 -13.78 5.36
C GLY A 70 0.40 -14.75 5.13
N HIS A 71 0.71 -15.04 3.88
CA HIS A 71 1.81 -15.94 3.49
C HIS A 71 3.06 -15.18 3.00
N LEU A 72 3.16 -13.88 3.22
CA LEU A 72 4.26 -13.04 2.79
C LEU A 72 5.03 -12.49 3.98
N ARG A 73 6.36 -12.49 3.90
CA ARG A 73 7.26 -11.89 4.87
C ARG A 73 7.79 -10.56 4.33
N PHE A 74 7.91 -9.59 5.23
CA PHE A 74 8.38 -8.26 4.88
C PHE A 74 9.50 -7.83 5.82
N GLU A 75 10.59 -7.33 5.25
CA GLU A 75 11.60 -6.57 5.99
C GLU A 75 11.00 -5.23 6.39
N LEU A 76 11.22 -4.82 7.62
CA LEU A 76 10.80 -3.55 8.17
C LEU A 76 11.99 -2.74 8.67
N ARG A 77 11.89 -1.41 8.58
CA ARG A 77 12.89 -0.46 9.09
C ARG A 77 12.21 0.85 9.45
N PRO A 78 12.67 1.56 10.50
CA PRO A 78 12.19 2.90 10.79
C PRO A 78 12.57 3.87 9.66
N THR A 79 11.59 4.59 9.11
CA THR A 79 11.83 5.62 8.09
C THR A 79 11.78 7.02 8.70
N ALA A 80 12.37 8.01 8.05
CA ALA A 80 12.33 9.41 8.50
C ALA A 80 10.89 9.97 8.56
N ALA A 81 9.96 9.40 7.79
CA ALA A 81 8.56 9.79 7.77
C ALA A 81 7.69 9.11 8.85
N GLY A 82 8.30 8.33 9.76
CA GLY A 82 7.55 7.60 10.80
C GLY A 82 6.86 6.34 10.32
N GLN A 83 7.13 5.87 9.11
CA GLN A 83 6.66 4.60 8.61
C GLN A 83 7.67 3.49 8.89
N VAL A 84 7.22 2.25 8.85
CA VAL A 84 8.07 1.07 9.08
C VAL A 84 8.31 0.24 7.81
N GLY A 85 7.79 0.69 6.67
CA GLY A 85 7.96 0.01 5.39
C GLY A 85 6.79 -0.90 4.99
N LEU A 86 5.66 -0.82 5.67
CA LEU A 86 4.50 -1.65 5.37
C LEU A 86 3.19 -0.90 5.69
N PHE A 87 2.17 -1.12 4.87
CA PHE A 87 0.79 -0.72 5.08
C PHE A 87 -0.06 -2.00 5.17
N PRO A 88 -0.27 -2.54 6.39
CA PRO A 88 -0.94 -3.84 6.59
C PRO A 88 -2.36 -3.87 6.04
N GLU A 89 -3.06 -2.75 6.06
CA GLU A 89 -4.43 -2.57 5.56
C GLU A 89 -4.60 -2.93 4.07
N HIS A 90 -3.54 -2.88 3.30
CA HIS A 90 -3.58 -3.34 1.91
C HIS A 90 -3.79 -4.85 1.76
N ALA A 91 -3.55 -5.62 2.82
CA ALA A 91 -3.79 -7.07 2.80
C ALA A 91 -5.26 -7.42 2.57
N ASP A 92 -6.18 -6.55 3.00
CA ASP A 92 -7.63 -6.75 2.83
C ASP A 92 -8.07 -6.72 1.35
N LEU A 93 -7.25 -6.13 0.49
CA LEU A 93 -7.49 -6.11 -0.96
C LEU A 93 -7.06 -7.42 -1.65
N VAL A 94 -6.18 -8.19 -1.02
CA VAL A 94 -5.54 -9.37 -1.65
C VAL A 94 -6.54 -10.46 -2.04
N PRO A 95 -7.55 -10.83 -1.21
CA PRO A 95 -8.54 -11.83 -1.61
C PRO A 95 -9.27 -11.44 -2.90
N TRP A 96 -9.77 -10.22 -2.98
CA TRP A 96 -10.46 -9.73 -4.16
C TRP A 96 -9.55 -9.70 -5.40
N LEU A 97 -8.31 -9.22 -5.26
CA LEU A 97 -7.34 -9.21 -6.35
C LEU A 97 -7.04 -10.62 -6.87
N ARG A 98 -6.90 -11.60 -5.97
CA ARG A 98 -6.67 -13.00 -6.33
C ARG A 98 -7.85 -13.57 -7.10
N ASP A 99 -9.09 -13.26 -6.69
CA ASP A 99 -10.29 -13.71 -7.38
C ASP A 99 -10.36 -13.11 -8.80
N ARG A 100 -10.03 -11.82 -8.95
CA ARG A 100 -9.96 -11.18 -10.29
C ARG A 100 -8.87 -11.79 -11.18
N LEU A 101 -7.71 -12.13 -10.62
CA LEU A 101 -6.66 -12.81 -11.39
C LEU A 101 -7.07 -14.20 -11.84
N ALA A 102 -7.80 -14.95 -11.01
CA ALA A 102 -8.27 -16.30 -11.35
C ALA A 102 -9.26 -16.32 -12.54
N GLU A 103 -9.94 -15.20 -12.81
CA GLU A 103 -10.83 -15.03 -13.97
C GLU A 103 -10.07 -14.70 -15.27
N ARG A 104 -8.76 -14.48 -15.19
CA ARG A 104 -7.90 -14.17 -16.32
C ARG A 104 -7.15 -15.43 -16.79
N GLY A 105 -6.58 -15.34 -17.98
CA GLY A 105 -5.75 -16.40 -18.53
C GLY A 105 -4.45 -16.62 -17.75
N GLU A 106 -3.53 -17.36 -18.33
CA GLU A 106 -2.22 -17.59 -17.73
C GLU A 106 -1.38 -16.28 -17.66
N ALA A 107 -0.73 -16.05 -16.51
CA ALA A 107 0.18 -14.95 -16.25
C ALA A 107 -0.40 -13.54 -16.58
N PRO A 108 -1.58 -13.18 -16.02
CA PRO A 108 -2.20 -11.88 -16.29
C PRO A 108 -1.24 -10.72 -15.99
N ALA A 109 -1.23 -9.72 -16.89
CA ALA A 109 -0.37 -8.55 -16.77
C ALA A 109 -1.00 -7.52 -15.84
N VAL A 110 -0.34 -7.18 -14.75
CA VAL A 110 -0.82 -6.19 -13.77
C VAL A 110 0.16 -5.05 -13.61
N LEU A 111 -0.36 -3.84 -13.63
CA LEU A 111 0.37 -2.61 -13.34
C LEU A 111 0.12 -2.19 -11.89
N ASN A 112 1.18 -2.09 -11.09
CA ASN A 112 1.12 -1.56 -9.72
C ASN A 112 1.90 -0.25 -9.66
N LEU A 113 1.19 0.85 -9.44
CA LEU A 113 1.71 2.22 -9.36
C LEU A 113 1.76 2.71 -7.92
N PHE A 114 2.76 3.54 -7.60
CA PHE A 114 3.05 3.98 -6.23
C PHE A 114 3.26 2.77 -5.32
N ALA A 115 3.95 1.76 -5.85
CA ALA A 115 3.94 0.39 -5.34
C ALA A 115 4.77 0.19 -4.07
N TYR A 116 5.49 1.20 -3.61
CA TYR A 116 6.25 1.28 -2.36
C TYR A 116 7.15 0.06 -2.14
N THR A 117 7.03 -0.62 -0.99
CA THR A 117 7.85 -1.80 -0.62
C THR A 117 7.27 -3.13 -1.10
N GLY A 118 6.16 -3.10 -1.86
CA GLY A 118 5.74 -4.18 -2.71
C GLY A 118 4.72 -5.17 -2.14
N LEU A 119 3.96 -4.86 -1.07
CA LEU A 119 2.95 -5.81 -0.54
C LEU A 119 2.03 -6.33 -1.65
N LEU A 120 1.34 -5.44 -2.35
CA LEU A 120 0.43 -5.85 -3.43
C LEU A 120 1.16 -6.45 -4.63
N THR A 121 2.35 -5.95 -4.98
CA THR A 121 3.20 -6.55 -6.03
C THR A 121 3.49 -8.02 -5.75
N LEU A 122 3.92 -8.34 -4.52
CA LEU A 122 4.29 -9.70 -4.14
C LEU A 122 3.08 -10.61 -4.01
N ALA A 123 1.95 -10.08 -3.53
CA ALA A 123 0.70 -10.83 -3.48
C ALA A 123 0.21 -11.20 -4.89
N LEU A 124 0.25 -10.26 -5.85
CA LEU A 124 -0.11 -10.47 -7.25
C LEU A 124 0.84 -11.47 -7.94
N ALA A 125 2.16 -11.31 -7.75
CA ALA A 125 3.17 -12.21 -8.33
C ALA A 125 3.06 -13.64 -7.77
N ARG A 126 2.75 -13.79 -6.47
CA ARG A 126 2.49 -15.09 -5.85
C ARG A 126 1.22 -15.74 -6.42
N ALA A 127 0.22 -14.95 -6.76
CA ALA A 127 -0.99 -15.41 -7.42
C ALA A 127 -0.83 -15.70 -8.93
N GLY A 128 0.39 -15.56 -9.47
CA GLY A 128 0.71 -15.92 -10.86
C GLY A 128 0.74 -14.77 -11.86
N ALA A 129 0.52 -13.54 -11.43
CA ALA A 129 0.56 -12.38 -12.32
C ALA A 129 1.98 -12.01 -12.75
N SER A 130 2.09 -11.45 -13.97
CA SER A 130 3.24 -10.68 -14.44
C SER A 130 3.06 -9.22 -14.00
N VAL A 131 3.91 -8.71 -13.12
CA VAL A 131 3.69 -7.41 -12.48
C VAL A 131 4.71 -6.38 -12.93
N ALA A 132 4.23 -5.20 -13.35
CA ALA A 132 5.06 -4.02 -13.46
C ALA A 132 4.93 -3.20 -12.16
N HIS A 133 6.01 -3.19 -11.36
CA HIS A 133 6.12 -2.45 -10.10
C HIS A 133 6.76 -1.10 -10.37
N ILE A 134 6.01 -0.02 -10.17
CA ILE A 134 6.45 1.35 -10.42
C ILE A 134 6.37 2.16 -9.12
N ASP A 135 7.51 2.71 -8.73
CA ASP A 135 7.60 3.70 -7.66
C ASP A 135 8.67 4.75 -7.99
N ALA A 136 8.44 5.99 -7.62
CA ALA A 136 9.39 7.08 -7.89
C ALA A 136 10.61 7.04 -6.97
N ALA A 137 10.51 6.40 -5.81
CA ALA A 137 11.57 6.31 -4.82
C ALA A 137 12.43 5.06 -5.04
N LYS A 138 13.65 5.24 -5.53
CA LYS A 138 14.60 4.13 -5.68
C LYS A 138 14.76 3.28 -4.40
N PRO A 139 14.89 3.86 -3.18
CA PRO A 139 14.96 3.06 -1.96
C PRO A 139 13.75 2.15 -1.74
N SER A 140 12.54 2.59 -2.10
CA SER A 140 11.32 1.77 -2.01
C SER A 140 11.37 0.57 -2.96
N VAL A 141 11.78 0.79 -4.22
CA VAL A 141 11.92 -0.27 -5.21
C VAL A 141 13.00 -1.28 -4.81
N ASP A 142 14.14 -0.80 -4.30
CA ASP A 142 15.20 -1.69 -3.80
C ASP A 142 14.73 -2.50 -2.59
N TRP A 143 13.89 -1.91 -1.74
CA TRP A 143 13.28 -2.60 -0.60
C TRP A 143 12.27 -3.65 -1.05
N ALA A 144 11.42 -3.32 -2.02
CA ALA A 144 10.49 -4.27 -2.60
C ALA A 144 11.20 -5.50 -3.22
N ARG A 145 12.36 -5.30 -3.86
CA ARG A 145 13.20 -6.41 -4.36
C ARG A 145 13.72 -7.30 -3.22
N ARG A 146 14.16 -6.72 -2.10
CA ARG A 146 14.58 -7.52 -0.94
C ARG A 146 13.41 -8.32 -0.36
N ASN A 147 12.22 -7.70 -0.31
CA ASN A 147 11.01 -8.41 0.08
C ASN A 147 10.66 -9.55 -0.88
N ALA A 148 10.87 -9.38 -2.20
CA ALA A 148 10.69 -10.46 -3.17
C ALA A 148 11.65 -11.63 -2.89
N ALA A 149 12.94 -11.35 -2.72
CA ALA A 149 13.94 -12.37 -2.39
C ALA A 149 13.64 -13.09 -1.05
N LEU A 150 13.19 -12.34 -0.03
CA LEU A 150 12.78 -12.89 1.26
C LEU A 150 11.63 -13.92 1.15
N ASN A 151 10.84 -13.80 0.07
CA ASN A 151 9.69 -14.68 -0.21
C ASN A 151 9.95 -15.72 -1.31
N GLY A 152 11.15 -15.80 -1.87
CA GLY A 152 11.47 -16.67 -3.01
C GLY A 152 10.67 -16.30 -4.26
N LEU A 153 10.45 -15.00 -4.49
CA LEU A 153 9.69 -14.47 -5.63
C LEU A 153 10.58 -13.66 -6.60
N ASP A 154 11.89 -13.72 -6.45
CA ASP A 154 12.87 -13.04 -7.28
C ASP A 154 12.88 -13.55 -8.73
N ASP A 155 12.53 -14.82 -8.95
CA ASP A 155 12.38 -15.43 -10.27
C ASP A 155 11.02 -15.17 -10.93
N ARG A 156 10.09 -14.53 -10.23
CA ARG A 156 8.78 -14.21 -10.79
C ARG A 156 8.87 -13.07 -11.80
N PRO A 157 7.96 -13.01 -12.78
CA PRO A 157 7.98 -11.98 -13.82
C PRO A 157 7.57 -10.61 -13.27
N ILE A 158 8.43 -10.01 -12.44
CA ILE A 158 8.25 -8.67 -11.87
C ILE A 158 9.23 -7.71 -12.53
N ARG A 159 8.69 -6.68 -13.18
CA ARG A 159 9.47 -5.56 -13.73
C ARG A 159 9.58 -4.47 -12.69
N TRP A 160 10.76 -4.29 -12.13
CA TRP A 160 11.06 -3.27 -11.12
C TRP A 160 11.48 -1.96 -11.78
N LEU A 161 10.72 -0.88 -11.58
CA LEU A 161 10.92 0.38 -12.27
C LEU A 161 10.92 1.56 -11.28
N VAL A 162 12.02 2.31 -11.29
CA VAL A 162 12.10 3.60 -10.58
C VAL A 162 11.66 4.68 -11.57
N ASP A 163 10.41 5.14 -11.46
CA ASP A 163 9.81 6.02 -12.45
C ASP A 163 8.65 6.84 -11.87
N ASP A 164 8.35 7.98 -12.50
CA ASP A 164 7.12 8.73 -12.25
C ASP A 164 5.93 7.99 -12.89
N ALA A 165 4.87 7.75 -12.12
CA ALA A 165 3.70 6.99 -12.56
C ALA A 165 3.04 7.60 -13.81
N ARG A 166 2.91 8.93 -13.88
CA ARG A 166 2.31 9.63 -15.05
C ARG A 166 3.17 9.46 -16.29
N ALA A 167 4.49 9.64 -16.13
CA ALA A 167 5.42 9.49 -17.24
C ALA A 167 5.47 8.05 -17.76
N PHE A 168 5.41 7.07 -16.84
CA PHE A 168 5.35 5.66 -17.20
C PHE A 168 4.06 5.33 -17.97
N VAL A 169 2.90 5.68 -17.42
CA VAL A 169 1.58 5.42 -18.03
C VAL A 169 1.47 6.07 -19.42
N ALA A 170 1.89 7.33 -19.56
CA ALA A 170 1.91 8.00 -20.86
C ALA A 170 2.80 7.30 -21.90
N ARG A 171 3.92 6.67 -21.48
CA ARG A 171 4.76 5.88 -22.39
C ARG A 171 4.11 4.55 -22.78
N GLU A 172 3.47 3.86 -21.83
CA GLU A 172 2.77 2.62 -22.11
C GLU A 172 1.55 2.86 -23.02
N ALA A 173 0.82 3.96 -22.83
CA ALA A 173 -0.27 4.36 -23.72
C ALA A 173 0.21 4.59 -25.17
N ARG A 174 1.34 5.30 -25.37
CA ARG A 174 1.92 5.48 -26.72
C ARG A 174 2.41 4.18 -27.37
N ARG A 175 2.73 3.16 -26.54
CA ARG A 175 3.14 1.82 -27.00
C ARG A 175 1.97 0.87 -27.18
N GLU A 176 0.74 1.35 -26.94
CA GLU A 176 -0.49 0.57 -27.01
C GLU A 176 -0.45 -0.69 -26.14
N ARG A 177 0.28 -0.62 -25.02
CA ARG A 177 0.33 -1.71 -24.04
C ARG A 177 -1.04 -1.90 -23.40
N ARG A 178 -1.30 -3.14 -22.97
CA ARG A 178 -2.54 -3.51 -22.31
C ARG A 178 -2.22 -4.31 -21.04
N TYR A 179 -3.09 -4.12 -20.05
CA TYR A 179 -3.00 -4.77 -18.73
C TYR A 179 -4.34 -5.38 -18.35
N ASP A 180 -4.30 -6.55 -17.72
CA ASP A 180 -5.48 -7.20 -17.14
C ASP A 180 -5.94 -6.52 -15.87
N GLY A 181 -5.03 -5.89 -15.15
CA GLY A 181 -5.34 -5.17 -13.93
C GLY A 181 -4.41 -3.99 -13.66
N VAL A 182 -4.95 -3.02 -12.95
CA VAL A 182 -4.20 -1.87 -12.43
C VAL A 182 -4.49 -1.73 -10.94
N VAL A 183 -3.44 -1.55 -10.16
CA VAL A 183 -3.52 -1.21 -8.74
C VAL A 183 -2.72 0.06 -8.50
N LEU A 184 -3.29 1.02 -7.79
CA LEU A 184 -2.59 2.26 -7.46
C LEU A 184 -2.99 2.79 -6.09
N ASP A 185 -1.98 3.28 -5.37
CA ASP A 185 -2.08 3.90 -4.04
C ASP A 185 -1.38 5.27 -4.03
N PRO A 186 -1.94 6.26 -4.73
CA PRO A 186 -1.29 7.56 -4.87
C PRO A 186 -1.27 8.33 -3.55
N PRO A 187 -0.15 8.99 -3.20
CA PRO A 187 -0.11 9.87 -2.06
C PRO A 187 -0.97 11.12 -2.31
N THR A 188 -1.46 11.76 -1.26
CA THR A 188 -2.14 13.06 -1.37
C THR A 188 -1.21 14.10 -1.99
N TYR A 189 0.08 14.05 -1.60
CA TYR A 189 1.14 14.93 -2.07
C TYR A 189 2.47 14.17 -2.18
N GLY A 190 3.25 14.44 -3.22
CA GLY A 190 4.53 13.76 -3.42
C GLY A 190 5.44 14.48 -4.42
N HIS A 191 6.69 14.03 -4.52
CA HIS A 191 7.65 14.49 -5.51
C HIS A 191 7.99 13.33 -6.45
N GLY A 192 7.72 13.51 -7.73
CA GLY A 192 8.15 12.56 -8.77
C GLY A 192 9.64 12.69 -9.09
N THR A 193 10.20 11.70 -9.77
CA THR A 193 11.61 11.69 -10.26
C THR A 193 11.92 12.86 -11.21
N SER A 194 10.91 13.42 -11.86
CA SER A 194 11.01 14.54 -12.81
C SER A 194 11.06 15.93 -12.14
N GLY A 195 11.04 16.01 -10.80
CA GLY A 195 10.96 17.27 -10.07
C GLY A 195 9.58 17.93 -10.07
N LYS A 196 8.60 17.38 -10.78
CA LYS A 196 7.21 17.85 -10.74
C LYS A 196 6.49 17.26 -9.53
N ALA A 197 5.97 18.14 -8.66
CA ALA A 197 5.18 17.71 -7.53
C ALA A 197 3.88 17.02 -8.00
N TRP A 198 3.58 15.90 -7.35
CA TRP A 198 2.30 15.19 -7.46
C TRP A 198 1.29 15.84 -6.51
N ARG A 199 0.06 16.01 -6.99
CA ARG A 199 -1.12 16.39 -6.19
C ARG A 199 -2.29 15.53 -6.62
N LEU A 200 -2.94 14.88 -5.66
CA LEU A 200 -4.00 13.91 -5.91
C LEU A 200 -5.15 14.53 -6.72
N ASP A 201 -5.66 15.68 -6.28
CA ASP A 201 -6.79 16.40 -6.88
C ASP A 201 -6.56 16.80 -8.34
N ARG A 202 -5.32 17.13 -8.68
CA ARG A 202 -4.93 17.61 -10.01
C ARG A 202 -4.51 16.49 -10.95
N ASP A 203 -3.71 15.55 -10.43
CA ASP A 203 -2.95 14.61 -11.27
C ASP A 203 -3.62 13.24 -11.39
N LEU A 204 -4.53 12.90 -10.46
CA LEU A 204 -5.23 11.61 -10.50
C LEU A 204 -6.23 11.50 -11.67
N PRO A 205 -7.12 12.49 -11.94
CA PRO A 205 -8.09 12.35 -13.02
C PRO A 205 -7.45 12.05 -14.39
N PRO A 206 -6.48 12.84 -14.90
CA PRO A 206 -5.86 12.54 -16.18
C PRO A 206 -5.06 11.21 -16.17
N LEU A 207 -4.51 10.80 -15.01
CA LEU A 207 -3.87 9.50 -14.90
C LEU A 207 -4.87 8.35 -15.05
N LEU A 208 -6.06 8.47 -14.45
CA LEU A 208 -7.12 7.46 -14.57
C LEU A 208 -7.66 7.35 -15.99
N ASP A 209 -7.81 8.47 -16.71
CA ASP A 209 -8.20 8.45 -18.13
C ASP A 209 -7.21 7.65 -18.98
N ASP A 210 -5.92 7.82 -18.76
CA ASP A 210 -4.90 7.06 -19.47
C ASP A 210 -4.88 5.59 -19.03
N LEU A 211 -5.07 5.30 -17.73
CA LEU A 211 -5.11 3.93 -17.20
C LEU A 211 -6.31 3.14 -17.73
N GLN A 212 -7.48 3.75 -17.87
CA GLN A 212 -8.64 3.10 -18.48
C GLN A 212 -8.35 2.65 -19.92
N ARG A 213 -7.58 3.44 -20.69
CA ARG A 213 -7.16 3.06 -22.05
C ARG A 213 -6.16 1.91 -22.08
N LEU A 214 -5.43 1.68 -20.98
CA LEU A 214 -4.47 0.58 -20.86
C LEU A 214 -5.15 -0.73 -20.43
N LEU A 215 -6.35 -0.70 -19.87
CA LEU A 215 -7.06 -1.91 -19.47
C LEU A 215 -7.57 -2.69 -20.69
N VAL A 216 -7.46 -4.00 -20.63
CA VAL A 216 -8.16 -4.89 -21.55
C VAL A 216 -9.66 -4.89 -21.25
N PRO A 217 -10.54 -5.29 -22.22
CA PRO A 217 -11.94 -5.55 -21.91
C PRO A 217 -12.07 -6.53 -20.73
N GLY A 218 -12.94 -6.24 -19.79
CA GLY A 218 -13.10 -7.02 -18.57
C GLY A 218 -11.93 -6.89 -17.57
N GLY A 219 -10.97 -6.00 -17.76
CA GLY A 219 -9.88 -5.72 -16.81
C GLY A 219 -10.38 -5.11 -15.51
N PHE A 220 -9.54 -5.08 -14.49
CA PHE A 220 -9.87 -4.52 -13.19
C PHE A 220 -8.98 -3.34 -12.81
N LEU A 221 -9.49 -2.44 -11.96
CA LEU A 221 -8.71 -1.37 -11.36
C LEU A 221 -9.05 -1.26 -9.88
N VAL A 222 -8.00 -1.10 -9.04
CA VAL A 222 -8.12 -0.80 -7.61
C VAL A 222 -7.37 0.49 -7.33
N LEU A 223 -8.07 1.45 -6.74
CA LEU A 223 -7.55 2.73 -6.28
C LEU A 223 -7.73 2.81 -4.77
N THR A 224 -6.67 3.17 -4.05
CA THR A 224 -6.71 3.46 -2.61
C THR A 224 -6.32 4.89 -2.32
N ALA A 225 -6.69 5.39 -1.16
CA ALA A 225 -6.23 6.67 -0.63
C ALA A 225 -6.16 6.63 0.90
N HIS A 226 -5.06 7.13 1.45
CA HIS A 226 -4.78 7.18 2.89
C HIS A 226 -4.84 8.61 3.42
N THR A 227 -5.90 9.33 3.13
CA THR A 227 -6.08 10.73 3.56
C THR A 227 -7.49 10.95 4.08
N GLU A 228 -7.61 11.66 5.18
CA GLU A 228 -8.90 12.08 5.75
C GLU A 228 -9.71 12.98 4.80
N ALA A 229 -9.06 13.60 3.81
CA ALA A 229 -9.70 14.46 2.83
C ALA A 229 -10.44 13.70 1.72
N VAL A 230 -10.30 12.37 1.64
CA VAL A 230 -10.87 11.54 0.56
C VAL A 230 -11.65 10.39 1.16
N ASP A 231 -12.97 10.55 1.23
CA ASP A 231 -13.89 9.48 1.61
C ASP A 231 -14.14 8.49 0.44
N PRO A 232 -14.76 7.33 0.70
CA PRO A 232 -15.02 6.33 -0.34
C PRO A 232 -15.86 6.86 -1.52
N PHE A 233 -16.82 7.73 -1.29
CA PHE A 233 -17.66 8.29 -2.37
C PHE A 233 -16.88 9.22 -3.27
N THR A 234 -16.05 10.09 -2.68
CA THR A 234 -15.12 10.96 -3.43
C THR A 234 -14.16 10.12 -4.27
N LEU A 235 -13.60 9.05 -3.68
CA LEU A 235 -12.69 8.16 -4.40
C LEU A 235 -13.40 7.42 -5.54
N GLY A 236 -14.60 6.91 -5.30
CA GLY A 236 -15.45 6.27 -6.31
C GLY A 236 -15.83 7.20 -7.44
N GLY A 237 -16.08 8.49 -7.14
CA GLY A 237 -16.37 9.52 -8.13
C GLY A 237 -15.29 9.68 -9.21
N PHE A 238 -14.03 9.41 -8.88
CA PHE A 238 -12.94 9.41 -9.87
C PHE A 238 -13.02 8.26 -10.86
N LEU A 239 -13.60 7.11 -10.48
CA LEU A 239 -13.70 5.93 -11.36
C LEU A 239 -14.99 5.87 -12.18
N GLY A 240 -16.01 6.64 -11.80
CA GLY A 240 -17.25 6.79 -12.56
C GLY A 240 -18.39 5.88 -12.06
N ARG A 241 -18.99 5.07 -12.97
CA ARG A 241 -20.14 4.21 -12.64
C ARG A 241 -19.69 2.77 -12.40
N ASP A 242 -20.57 2.00 -11.74
CA ASP A 242 -20.35 0.56 -11.43
C ASP A 242 -19.08 0.32 -10.60
N VAL A 243 -18.85 1.22 -9.63
CA VAL A 243 -17.70 1.20 -8.74
C VAL A 243 -18.10 0.61 -7.40
N GLU A 244 -17.37 -0.36 -6.92
CA GLU A 244 -17.43 -0.82 -5.53
C GLU A 244 -16.51 0.08 -4.70
N ILE A 245 -17.05 0.65 -3.62
CA ILE A 245 -16.33 1.55 -2.73
C ILE A 245 -16.37 1.01 -1.30
N GLY A 246 -15.37 1.33 -0.50
CA GLY A 246 -15.34 0.98 0.91
C GLY A 246 -14.19 1.63 1.65
N GLU A 247 -14.17 1.41 2.95
CA GLU A 247 -13.14 1.88 3.84
C GLU A 247 -12.09 0.79 4.09
N LEU A 248 -10.84 1.20 4.21
CA LEU A 248 -9.78 0.39 4.78
C LEU A 248 -9.81 0.60 6.29
N THR A 249 -10.28 -0.40 7.03
CA THR A 249 -10.43 -0.30 8.49
C THR A 249 -9.66 -1.43 9.17
N SER A 250 -9.17 -1.18 10.38
CA SER A 250 -8.59 -2.21 11.22
C SER A 250 -9.23 -2.16 12.60
N ILE A 251 -9.51 -3.32 13.17
CA ILE A 251 -10.05 -3.44 14.53
C ILE A 251 -8.91 -3.88 15.44
N ALA A 252 -8.57 -3.03 16.39
CA ALA A 252 -7.57 -3.33 17.40
C ALA A 252 -8.04 -4.45 18.35
N THR A 253 -7.10 -5.17 18.94
CA THR A 253 -7.41 -6.16 19.98
C THR A 253 -8.03 -5.53 21.22
N SER A 254 -7.82 -4.24 21.45
CA SER A 254 -8.55 -3.43 22.45
C SER A 254 -10.01 -3.15 22.08
N GLY A 255 -10.43 -3.47 20.84
CA GLY A 255 -11.73 -3.13 20.28
C GLY A 255 -11.83 -1.70 19.71
N ALA A 256 -10.73 -0.93 19.68
CA ALA A 256 -10.71 0.34 18.96
C ALA A 256 -10.81 0.09 17.44
N VAL A 257 -11.59 0.92 16.75
CA VAL A 257 -11.70 0.88 15.29
C VAL A 257 -10.86 2.00 14.70
N LEU A 258 -10.00 1.66 13.77
CA LEU A 258 -9.13 2.62 13.10
C LEU A 258 -9.44 2.67 11.60
N HIS A 259 -9.84 3.84 11.12
CA HIS A 259 -10.05 4.12 9.71
C HIS A 259 -8.70 4.47 9.07
N LEU A 260 -8.21 3.63 8.16
CA LEU A 260 -6.87 3.71 7.57
C LEU A 260 -6.86 4.30 6.17
N GLY A 261 -8.03 4.46 5.58
CA GLY A 261 -8.21 5.02 4.25
C GLY A 261 -9.47 4.53 3.56
N ALA A 262 -9.53 4.77 2.27
CA ALA A 262 -10.63 4.35 1.41
C ALA A 262 -10.12 3.55 0.21
N PHE A 263 -10.99 2.73 -0.37
CA PHE A 263 -10.76 2.12 -1.66
C PHE A 263 -11.94 2.34 -2.60
N ALA A 264 -11.64 2.38 -3.88
CA ALA A 264 -12.60 2.26 -4.96
C ALA A 264 -12.07 1.24 -5.97
N ARG A 265 -12.91 0.32 -6.43
CA ARG A 265 -12.50 -0.70 -7.38
C ARG A 265 -13.57 -0.98 -8.42
N ILE A 266 -13.13 -1.28 -9.61
CA ILE A 266 -13.96 -1.72 -10.72
C ILE A 266 -13.46 -3.07 -11.24
N ALA A 267 -14.41 -3.94 -11.57
CA ALA A 267 -14.17 -5.04 -12.50
C ALA A 267 -15.06 -4.73 -13.69
N ALA A 268 -14.47 -4.41 -14.83
CA ALA A 268 -15.28 -4.16 -16.03
C ALA A 268 -16.09 -5.43 -16.34
N ALA A 269 -17.38 -5.26 -16.66
CA ALA A 269 -18.18 -6.37 -17.14
C ALA A 269 -17.53 -6.96 -18.40
N SER A 270 -17.43 -8.28 -18.43
CA SER A 270 -16.92 -9.04 -19.56
C SER A 270 -17.77 -8.86 -20.80
#